data_5fe4fef676f46710a28f2be228a6cf18
#
_entry.id   5fe4fef676f46710a28f2be228a6cf18
#
_cell.length_a   1.000
_cell.length_b   1.000
_cell.length_c   1.000
_cell.angle_alpha   90.00
_cell.angle_beta   90.00
_cell.angle_gamma   90.00
#
_symmetry.space_group_name_H-M   'P 1'
#
loop_
_entity.id
_entity.type
_entity.pdbx_description
1 polymer ?
#
loop_
_entity_poly.entity_id
_entity_poly.type
_entity_poly.pdbx_seq_one_letter_code
_entity_poly.pdbx_strand_id
1 'polypeptide(L)'
;MIQPRARLVCPALRWRRGSFRSNRATIDAALAAGVGGFILFGGTRDAVTALTSALRDIAGRPLLLGSDFERGPGQQVKGLTELPPPAALGYLNDLDVTYACGQITGTEARAVGLTWAFAPVCDLDVEPKNPIVQTRSFGADPQVVGAQAAAWIRGCQEHGVLACAKHFPGHGRTTTDSHEGLPLVDVPASELQQADCAPFAAAVQAGVGSVMPAHVAYPAWDSTGSAATFSKPILGYLRDTIRFDGLVVTDAFIMAGATAAAPEGVAAAAAVTAGCDMLLYPTDWAGVVRALEQVPADRAGQALERYEKVVESWGTPNPGAPSRGQPSALDEGQLAEHQKFADSLADRTVHLLRGTAPSLKRSLDVAIVDDDVGGPYSIPPRDVFHKTLRDSGFRVAPGRGPGARHSILLVYAEPRSWKGRADLGAASVARLERLVPDAALVILFAHPRLVSQIAGDVPVLCAWHGQALMQRAAARWVVSRSA
;
A
#
# COMPACT_ATOMS: atom_id res chain seq x y z
N MET A 1 -22.27 0.69 27.67
CA MET A 1 -22.38 2.16 27.43
C MET A 1 -21.38 2.54 26.33
N ILE A 2 -21.80 3.37 25.38
CA ILE A 2 -20.90 3.91 24.35
C ILE A 2 -19.87 4.81 25.03
N GLN A 3 -18.59 4.50 24.79
CA GLN A 3 -17.47 5.33 25.27
C GLN A 3 -17.07 6.30 24.15
N PRO A 4 -17.23 7.61 24.29
CA PRO A 4 -16.95 8.55 23.19
C PRO A 4 -15.56 8.40 22.59
N ARG A 5 -14.54 8.13 23.41
CA ARG A 5 -13.15 7.95 22.98
C ARG A 5 -12.92 6.65 22.19
N ALA A 6 -13.83 5.67 22.26
CA ALA A 6 -13.77 4.48 21.40
C ALA A 6 -13.84 4.83 19.90
N ARG A 7 -14.45 5.98 19.54
CA ARG A 7 -14.48 6.50 18.16
C ARG A 7 -13.10 6.74 17.56
N LEU A 8 -12.08 6.92 18.41
CA LEU A 8 -10.69 7.10 17.97
C LEU A 8 -9.96 5.79 17.66
N VAL A 9 -10.65 4.65 17.74
CA VAL A 9 -10.04 3.32 17.54
C VAL A 9 -10.62 2.64 16.30
N CYS A 10 -9.73 2.06 15.48
CA CYS A 10 -10.03 1.37 14.23
C CYS A 10 -9.45 -0.05 14.25
N PRO A 11 -10.18 -1.07 14.76
CA PRO A 11 -9.76 -2.46 14.77
C PRO A 11 -9.66 -3.06 13.37
N ALA A 12 -8.90 -4.17 13.23
CA ALA A 12 -8.76 -4.87 11.97
C ALA A 12 -9.72 -6.04 11.82
N LEU A 13 -10.25 -6.22 10.62
CA LEU A 13 -11.06 -7.36 10.21
C LEU A 13 -10.36 -8.12 9.09
N ARG A 14 -10.08 -9.41 9.31
CA ARG A 14 -9.32 -10.23 8.37
C ARG A 14 -10.19 -11.31 7.72
N TRP A 15 -10.07 -11.40 6.40
CA TRP A 15 -10.62 -12.53 5.65
C TRP A 15 -9.81 -13.79 5.93
N ARG A 16 -10.44 -14.79 6.52
CA ARG A 16 -9.79 -16.07 6.84
C ARG A 16 -10.69 -17.24 6.45
N ARG A 17 -10.09 -18.26 5.84
CA ARG A 17 -10.81 -19.51 5.46
C ARG A 17 -12.11 -19.23 4.68
N GLY A 18 -12.06 -18.30 3.73
CA GLY A 18 -13.19 -17.97 2.87
C GLY A 18 -14.32 -17.15 3.52
N SER A 19 -14.09 -16.51 4.68
CA SER A 19 -15.11 -15.69 5.34
C SER A 19 -14.55 -14.67 6.32
N PHE A 20 -15.42 -13.73 6.77
CA PHE A 20 -15.16 -12.82 7.90
C PHE A 20 -15.73 -13.35 9.23
N ARG A 21 -16.24 -14.59 9.28
CA ARG A 21 -16.92 -15.15 10.48
C ARG A 21 -16.05 -15.16 11.73
N SER A 22 -14.74 -15.34 11.59
CA SER A 22 -13.80 -15.33 12.72
C SER A 22 -13.72 -13.96 13.43
N ASN A 23 -14.22 -12.88 12.81
CA ASN A 23 -14.22 -11.54 13.40
C ASN A 23 -15.54 -11.21 14.14
N ARG A 24 -16.53 -12.11 14.17
CA ARG A 24 -17.87 -11.80 14.68
C ARG A 24 -17.86 -11.23 16.10
N ALA A 25 -17.17 -11.90 17.02
CA ALA A 25 -17.07 -11.44 18.41
C ALA A 25 -16.41 -10.05 18.51
N THR A 26 -15.35 -9.81 17.72
CA THR A 26 -14.69 -8.51 17.65
C THR A 26 -15.64 -7.44 17.10
N ILE A 27 -16.39 -7.73 16.04
CA ILE A 27 -17.36 -6.80 15.45
C ILE A 27 -18.42 -6.42 16.47
N ASP A 28 -19.08 -7.40 17.07
CA ASP A 28 -20.19 -7.16 18.01
C ASP A 28 -19.72 -6.34 19.23
N ALA A 29 -18.56 -6.69 19.81
CA ALA A 29 -18.01 -5.99 20.96
C ALA A 29 -17.51 -4.56 20.61
N ALA A 30 -16.82 -4.41 19.48
CA ALA A 30 -16.27 -3.13 19.06
C ALA A 30 -17.37 -2.11 18.69
N LEU A 31 -18.41 -2.57 17.97
CA LEU A 31 -19.56 -1.72 17.65
C LEU A 31 -20.35 -1.32 18.89
N ALA A 32 -20.54 -2.24 19.85
CA ALA A 32 -21.17 -1.94 21.13
C ALA A 32 -20.37 -0.94 21.96
N ALA A 33 -19.04 -0.96 21.90
CA ALA A 33 -18.16 0.03 22.54
C ALA A 33 -18.19 1.39 21.82
N GLY A 34 -18.53 1.43 20.53
CA GLY A 34 -18.65 2.65 19.75
C GLY A 34 -17.41 3.00 18.91
N VAL A 35 -16.59 2.02 18.48
CA VAL A 35 -15.38 2.29 17.65
C VAL A 35 -15.69 3.08 16.38
N GLY A 36 -14.74 3.91 15.93
CA GLY A 36 -14.96 4.84 14.82
C GLY A 36 -14.92 4.22 13.43
N GLY A 37 -14.34 3.04 13.29
CA GLY A 37 -14.20 2.37 11.99
C GLY A 37 -13.52 1.03 12.07
N PHE A 38 -13.21 0.47 10.91
CA PHE A 38 -12.45 -0.78 10.77
C PHE A 38 -11.53 -0.73 9.56
N ILE A 39 -10.35 -1.35 9.68
CA ILE A 39 -9.52 -1.69 8.52
C ILE A 39 -9.79 -3.14 8.10
N LEU A 40 -10.03 -3.37 6.82
CA LEU A 40 -10.36 -4.67 6.24
C LEU A 40 -9.17 -5.22 5.45
N PHE A 41 -8.88 -6.51 5.62
CA PHE A 41 -7.85 -7.23 4.87
C PHE A 41 -8.42 -8.44 4.15
N GLY A 42 -8.38 -8.43 2.83
CA GLY A 42 -8.85 -9.49 1.96
C GLY A 42 -10.38 -9.52 1.81
N GLY A 43 -10.85 -10.49 1.07
CA GLY A 43 -12.27 -10.74 0.78
C GLY A 43 -12.57 -10.81 -0.71
N THR A 44 -13.81 -11.23 -1.02
CA THR A 44 -14.38 -11.08 -2.36
C THR A 44 -15.28 -9.85 -2.41
N ARG A 45 -15.55 -9.33 -3.59
CA ARG A 45 -16.46 -8.19 -3.79
C ARG A 45 -17.76 -8.35 -3.00
N ASP A 46 -18.45 -9.47 -3.18
CA ASP A 46 -19.75 -9.72 -2.53
C ASP A 46 -19.62 -9.81 -0.99
N ALA A 47 -18.58 -10.47 -0.49
CA ALA A 47 -18.37 -10.64 0.94
C ALA A 47 -18.00 -9.31 1.63
N VAL A 48 -17.23 -8.45 0.98
CA VAL A 48 -16.89 -7.12 1.50
C VAL A 48 -18.13 -6.22 1.47
N THR A 49 -18.90 -6.22 0.39
CA THR A 49 -20.17 -5.47 0.28
C THR A 49 -21.16 -5.87 1.38
N ALA A 50 -21.35 -7.18 1.58
CA ALA A 50 -22.24 -7.67 2.62
C ALA A 50 -21.74 -7.28 4.04
N LEU A 51 -20.43 -7.35 4.28
CA LEU A 51 -19.85 -6.98 5.57
C LEU A 51 -19.99 -5.49 5.83
N THR A 52 -19.64 -4.62 4.87
CA THR A 52 -19.68 -3.16 5.06
C THR A 52 -21.10 -2.65 5.27
N SER A 53 -22.11 -3.24 4.59
CA SER A 53 -23.52 -2.98 4.87
C SER A 53 -23.90 -3.38 6.29
N ALA A 54 -23.62 -4.64 6.67
CA ALA A 54 -23.96 -5.14 8.00
C ALA A 54 -23.31 -4.34 9.14
N LEU A 55 -22.05 -3.88 8.96
CA LEU A 55 -21.37 -3.05 9.94
C LEU A 55 -22.09 -1.72 10.17
N ARG A 56 -22.57 -1.06 9.10
CA ARG A 56 -23.33 0.20 9.22
C ARG A 56 -24.71 0.00 9.81
N ASP A 57 -25.41 -1.07 9.39
CA ASP A 57 -26.74 -1.41 9.89
C ASP A 57 -26.70 -1.67 11.41
N ILE A 58 -25.71 -2.44 11.89
CA ILE A 58 -25.53 -2.73 13.31
C ILE A 58 -25.09 -1.48 14.08
N ALA A 59 -24.19 -0.66 13.50
CA ALA A 59 -23.71 0.55 14.15
C ALA A 59 -24.80 1.63 14.29
N GLY A 60 -25.75 1.70 13.34
CA GLY A 60 -26.76 2.75 13.25
C GLY A 60 -26.19 4.17 13.07
N ARG A 61 -24.92 4.28 12.61
CA ARG A 61 -24.19 5.53 12.42
C ARG A 61 -23.10 5.41 11.35
N PRO A 62 -22.58 6.53 10.81
CA PRO A 62 -21.44 6.52 9.91
C PRO A 62 -20.20 5.86 10.53
N LEU A 63 -19.42 5.15 9.71
CA LEU A 63 -18.17 4.49 10.07
C LEU A 63 -17.10 4.73 8.98
N LEU A 64 -15.86 4.94 9.40
CA LEU A 64 -14.72 4.91 8.47
C LEU A 64 -14.32 3.44 8.23
N LEU A 65 -14.55 2.95 7.03
CA LEU A 65 -14.22 1.59 6.63
C LEU A 65 -13.11 1.65 5.58
N GLY A 66 -11.91 1.22 5.95
CA GLY A 66 -10.72 1.40 5.14
C GLY A 66 -10.01 0.11 4.75
N SER A 67 -9.10 0.24 3.78
CA SER A 67 -8.17 -0.83 3.39
C SER A 67 -6.93 -0.24 2.70
N ASP A 68 -5.86 -1.06 2.57
CA ASP A 68 -4.66 -0.70 1.82
C ASP A 68 -4.90 -0.85 0.32
N PHE A 69 -4.93 0.28 -0.39
CA PHE A 69 -5.20 0.33 -1.83
C PHE A 69 -4.08 1.00 -2.62
N GLU A 70 -2.83 0.74 -2.25
CA GLU A 70 -1.65 1.31 -2.94
C GLU A 70 -1.57 0.90 -4.42
N ARG A 71 -2.15 -0.24 -4.78
CA ARG A 71 -2.22 -0.81 -6.12
C ARG A 71 -3.66 -1.12 -6.54
N GLY A 72 -4.56 -0.19 -6.24
CA GLY A 72 -5.99 -0.32 -6.51
C GLY A 72 -6.73 -1.27 -5.56
N PRO A 73 -8.06 -1.29 -5.62
CA PRO A 73 -8.90 -2.09 -4.71
C PRO A 73 -8.70 -3.60 -4.85
N GLY A 74 -8.31 -4.07 -6.05
CA GLY A 74 -7.99 -5.48 -6.31
C GLY A 74 -6.83 -6.02 -5.48
N GLN A 75 -5.99 -5.14 -4.90
CA GLN A 75 -4.94 -5.54 -3.95
C GLN A 75 -5.51 -6.28 -2.73
N GLN A 76 -6.68 -5.90 -2.27
CA GLN A 76 -7.33 -6.47 -1.08
C GLN A 76 -8.64 -7.17 -1.39
N VAL A 77 -9.40 -6.70 -2.36
CA VAL A 77 -10.74 -7.22 -2.65
C VAL A 77 -10.73 -7.96 -3.98
N LYS A 78 -10.79 -9.29 -3.90
CA LYS A 78 -10.83 -10.15 -5.08
C LYS A 78 -12.07 -9.84 -5.94
N GLY A 79 -11.85 -9.63 -7.22
CA GLY A 79 -12.89 -9.28 -8.21
C GLY A 79 -12.96 -7.78 -8.50
N LEU A 80 -12.17 -6.94 -7.81
CA LEU A 80 -11.92 -5.55 -8.16
C LEU A 80 -10.60 -5.38 -8.93
N THR A 81 -10.37 -4.19 -9.46
CA THR A 81 -9.24 -3.88 -10.33
C THR A 81 -7.93 -3.76 -9.56
N GLU A 82 -6.94 -4.55 -9.95
CA GLU A 82 -5.53 -4.31 -9.59
C GLU A 82 -4.95 -3.24 -10.52
N LEU A 83 -4.11 -2.36 -9.97
CA LEU A 83 -3.37 -1.35 -10.72
C LEU A 83 -1.86 -1.62 -10.62
N PRO A 84 -1.03 -1.14 -11.57
CA PRO A 84 0.42 -1.20 -11.43
C PRO A 84 0.90 -0.55 -10.14
N PRO A 85 2.06 -0.95 -9.59
CA PRO A 85 2.60 -0.34 -8.38
C PRO A 85 2.98 1.14 -8.61
N PRO A 86 3.01 1.98 -7.56
CA PRO A 86 3.31 3.41 -7.67
C PRO A 86 4.60 3.73 -8.43
N ALA A 87 5.66 2.93 -8.27
CA ALA A 87 6.90 3.12 -9.02
C ALA A 87 6.72 3.01 -10.55
N ALA A 88 5.82 2.14 -11.00
CA ALA A 88 5.48 2.04 -12.42
C ALA A 88 4.72 3.27 -12.93
N LEU A 89 3.89 3.88 -12.09
CA LEU A 89 3.21 5.16 -12.40
C LEU A 89 4.22 6.31 -12.41
N GLY A 90 5.14 6.36 -11.43
CA GLY A 90 6.22 7.33 -11.40
C GLY A 90 7.17 7.23 -12.61
N TYR A 91 7.43 6.02 -13.09
CA TYR A 91 8.20 5.79 -14.33
C TYR A 91 7.51 6.40 -15.56
N LEU A 92 6.20 6.27 -15.68
CA LEU A 92 5.45 6.91 -16.77
C LEU A 92 5.38 8.42 -16.61
N ASN A 93 5.37 8.91 -15.39
CA ASN A 93 5.24 10.31 -15.02
C ASN A 93 4.07 11.04 -15.73
N ASP A 94 2.94 10.36 -15.82
CA ASP A 94 1.71 10.82 -16.49
C ASP A 94 0.64 11.07 -15.40
N LEU A 95 0.38 12.34 -15.10
CA LEU A 95 -0.51 12.75 -14.01
C LEU A 95 -1.98 12.40 -14.28
N ASP A 96 -2.41 12.43 -15.55
CA ASP A 96 -3.78 12.08 -15.92
C ASP A 96 -4.02 10.57 -15.69
N VAL A 97 -3.03 9.74 -16.01
CA VAL A 97 -3.06 8.31 -15.71
C VAL A 97 -3.12 8.07 -14.21
N THR A 98 -2.33 8.79 -13.42
CA THR A 98 -2.31 8.63 -11.97
C THR A 98 -3.61 9.12 -11.33
N TYR A 99 -4.19 10.20 -11.84
CA TYR A 99 -5.55 10.63 -11.45
C TYR A 99 -6.58 9.54 -11.76
N ALA A 100 -6.54 8.94 -12.97
CA ALA A 100 -7.45 7.86 -13.34
C ALA A 100 -7.29 6.61 -12.42
N CYS A 101 -6.06 6.30 -11.97
CA CYS A 101 -5.83 5.24 -10.97
C CYS A 101 -6.51 5.56 -9.63
N GLY A 102 -6.43 6.81 -9.17
CA GLY A 102 -7.16 7.30 -8.00
C GLY A 102 -8.68 7.20 -8.19
N GLN A 103 -9.19 7.63 -9.34
CA GLN A 103 -10.60 7.56 -9.73
C GLN A 103 -11.14 6.12 -9.69
N ILE A 104 -10.45 5.17 -10.32
CA ILE A 104 -10.81 3.74 -10.29
C ILE A 104 -10.83 3.24 -8.85
N THR A 105 -9.82 3.61 -8.05
CA THR A 105 -9.74 3.20 -6.65
C THR A 105 -10.92 3.73 -5.85
N GLY A 106 -11.24 5.01 -5.98
CA GLY A 106 -12.39 5.63 -5.30
C GLY A 106 -13.73 5.01 -5.72
N THR A 107 -13.95 4.87 -7.04
CA THR A 107 -15.18 4.32 -7.59
C THR A 107 -15.45 2.90 -7.10
N GLU A 108 -14.47 2.00 -7.24
CA GLU A 108 -14.64 0.59 -6.89
C GLU A 108 -14.68 0.34 -5.38
N ALA A 109 -13.82 1.02 -4.60
CA ALA A 109 -13.84 0.91 -3.14
C ALA A 109 -15.18 1.35 -2.57
N ARG A 110 -15.70 2.48 -3.05
CA ARG A 110 -17.01 2.99 -2.66
C ARG A 110 -18.15 2.05 -3.01
N ALA A 111 -18.10 1.42 -4.18
CA ALA A 111 -19.13 0.48 -4.63
C ALA A 111 -19.28 -0.75 -3.70
N VAL A 112 -18.19 -1.17 -3.03
CA VAL A 112 -18.22 -2.22 -2.01
C VAL A 112 -18.36 -1.69 -0.58
N GLY A 113 -18.68 -0.40 -0.43
CA GLY A 113 -18.93 0.24 0.85
C GLY A 113 -17.67 0.60 1.64
N LEU A 114 -16.47 0.57 1.06
CA LEU A 114 -15.25 1.10 1.67
C LEU A 114 -15.15 2.59 1.39
N THR A 115 -14.78 3.35 2.41
CA THR A 115 -14.80 4.82 2.37
C THR A 115 -13.44 5.45 2.70
N TRP A 116 -12.42 4.63 2.96
CA TRP A 116 -11.08 5.09 3.31
C TRP A 116 -10.00 4.24 2.65
N ALA A 117 -9.13 4.86 1.89
CA ALA A 117 -7.97 4.24 1.26
C ALA A 117 -6.69 4.66 2.02
N PHE A 118 -5.94 3.69 2.56
CA PHE A 118 -4.62 3.95 3.12
C PHE A 118 -3.59 4.02 1.98
N ALA A 119 -3.72 5.06 1.17
CA ALA A 119 -2.94 5.43 0.01
C ALA A 119 -3.18 6.92 -0.32
N PRO A 120 -2.25 7.60 -1.01
CA PRO A 120 -1.03 7.10 -1.62
C PRO A 120 0.17 7.07 -0.65
N VAL A 121 1.22 6.33 -1.04
CA VAL A 121 2.54 6.43 -0.41
C VAL A 121 3.24 7.68 -0.94
N CYS A 122 3.65 8.56 -0.02
CA CYS A 122 4.35 9.82 -0.29
C CYS A 122 5.86 9.74 0.04
N ASP A 123 6.33 8.56 0.48
CA ASP A 123 7.74 8.32 0.79
C ASP A 123 8.60 8.41 -0.47
N LEU A 124 9.81 8.94 -0.33
CA LEU A 124 10.80 8.98 -1.41
C LEU A 124 11.61 7.68 -1.46
N ASP A 125 11.90 7.17 -2.65
CA ASP A 125 12.75 5.99 -2.85
C ASP A 125 14.22 6.40 -2.97
N VAL A 126 14.80 6.98 -1.90
CA VAL A 126 16.14 7.57 -1.88
C VAL A 126 17.21 6.66 -1.26
N GLU A 127 16.83 5.69 -0.42
CA GLU A 127 17.77 4.74 0.21
C GLU A 127 17.72 3.39 -0.50
N PRO A 128 18.80 3.00 -1.22
CA PRO A 128 18.83 1.74 -1.96
C PRO A 128 18.62 0.49 -1.07
N LYS A 129 18.99 0.56 0.20
CA LYS A 129 18.85 -0.52 1.17
C LYS A 129 17.50 -0.52 1.89
N ASN A 130 16.61 0.39 1.55
CA ASN A 130 15.28 0.45 2.16
C ASN A 130 14.49 -0.84 1.86
N PRO A 131 14.07 -1.62 2.88
CA PRO A 131 13.45 -2.91 2.67
C PRO A 131 11.96 -2.84 2.33
N ILE A 132 11.30 -1.67 2.53
CA ILE A 132 9.84 -1.59 2.54
C ILE A 132 9.25 -0.56 1.57
N VAL A 133 9.95 0.50 1.17
CA VAL A 133 9.44 1.55 0.29
C VAL A 133 9.51 1.12 -1.18
N GLN A 134 10.66 1.12 -1.79
CA GLN A 134 10.93 0.57 -3.13
C GLN A 134 9.79 0.83 -4.15
N THR A 135 9.19 -0.23 -4.72
CA THR A 135 8.11 -0.14 -5.72
C THR A 135 6.81 0.47 -5.18
N ARG A 136 6.69 0.70 -3.87
CA ARG A 136 5.55 1.38 -3.25
C ARG A 136 5.62 2.91 -3.40
N SER A 137 6.80 3.48 -3.69
CA SER A 137 6.98 4.91 -3.95
C SER A 137 6.81 5.25 -5.43
N PHE A 138 6.37 6.46 -5.74
CA PHE A 138 6.38 7.00 -7.11
C PHE A 138 7.79 7.36 -7.61
N GLY A 139 8.83 7.35 -6.76
CA GLY A 139 10.21 7.62 -7.14
C GLY A 139 11.01 8.33 -6.06
N ALA A 140 12.16 8.89 -6.46
CA ALA A 140 13.10 9.55 -5.56
C ALA A 140 13.02 11.10 -5.60
N ASP A 141 12.40 11.67 -6.64
CA ASP A 141 12.28 13.12 -6.79
C ASP A 141 11.06 13.65 -6.01
N PRO A 142 11.26 14.56 -5.03
CA PRO A 142 10.16 15.08 -4.20
C PRO A 142 9.05 15.77 -5.01
N GLN A 143 9.39 16.43 -6.12
CA GLN A 143 8.42 17.14 -6.95
C GLN A 143 7.57 16.14 -7.74
N VAL A 144 8.21 15.12 -8.32
CA VAL A 144 7.51 14.04 -9.03
C VAL A 144 6.58 13.29 -8.07
N VAL A 145 7.09 12.84 -6.91
CA VAL A 145 6.29 12.11 -5.92
C VAL A 145 5.13 12.95 -5.43
N GLY A 146 5.35 14.25 -5.15
CA GLY A 146 4.31 15.17 -4.72
C GLY A 146 3.22 15.37 -5.77
N ALA A 147 3.59 15.56 -7.03
CA ALA A 147 2.64 15.74 -8.14
C ALA A 147 1.80 14.47 -8.39
N GLN A 148 2.45 13.30 -8.38
CA GLN A 148 1.78 11.99 -8.54
C GLN A 148 0.82 11.72 -7.38
N ALA A 149 1.26 11.92 -6.13
CA ALA A 149 0.41 11.76 -4.96
C ALA A 149 -0.80 12.70 -5.00
N ALA A 150 -0.59 13.97 -5.35
CA ALA A 150 -1.66 14.96 -5.48
C ALA A 150 -2.70 14.58 -6.56
N ALA A 151 -2.25 14.08 -7.72
CA ALA A 151 -3.13 13.61 -8.78
C ALA A 151 -3.97 12.41 -8.31
N TRP A 152 -3.32 11.41 -7.67
CA TRP A 152 -4.00 10.23 -7.14
C TRP A 152 -5.03 10.60 -6.06
N ILE A 153 -4.68 11.50 -5.12
CA ILE A 153 -5.58 11.97 -4.05
C ILE A 153 -6.83 12.62 -4.63
N ARG A 154 -6.68 13.53 -5.60
CA ARG A 154 -7.83 14.15 -6.26
C ARG A 154 -8.73 13.10 -6.91
N GLY A 155 -8.16 12.20 -7.71
CA GLY A 155 -8.93 11.13 -8.35
C GLY A 155 -9.72 10.28 -7.34
N CYS A 156 -9.09 9.86 -6.24
CA CYS A 156 -9.72 9.03 -5.21
C CYS A 156 -10.82 9.79 -4.45
N GLN A 157 -10.54 11.03 -4.01
CA GLN A 157 -11.45 11.78 -3.16
C GLN A 157 -12.64 12.35 -3.92
N GLU A 158 -12.47 12.79 -5.16
CA GLU A 158 -13.57 13.23 -6.03
C GLU A 158 -14.57 12.09 -6.31
N HIS A 159 -14.13 10.83 -6.15
CA HIS A 159 -14.97 9.64 -6.30
C HIS A 159 -15.43 9.04 -4.95
N GLY A 160 -15.34 9.84 -3.88
CA GLY A 160 -16.03 9.58 -2.61
C GLY A 160 -15.30 8.66 -1.63
N VAL A 161 -13.98 8.47 -1.76
CA VAL A 161 -13.16 7.72 -0.82
C VAL A 161 -12.07 8.59 -0.25
N LEU A 162 -11.98 8.66 1.08
CA LEU A 162 -10.96 9.39 1.83
C LEU A 162 -9.58 8.83 1.51
N ALA A 163 -8.64 9.66 1.09
CA ALA A 163 -7.24 9.30 0.88
C ALA A 163 -6.41 9.48 2.16
N CYS A 164 -5.29 8.75 2.26
CA CYS A 164 -4.34 8.84 3.36
C CYS A 164 -2.91 8.93 2.85
N ALA A 165 -2.29 10.12 2.95
CA ALA A 165 -0.88 10.30 2.60
C ALA A 165 0.02 9.66 3.68
N LYS A 166 0.96 8.80 3.28
CA LYS A 166 1.79 8.00 4.21
C LYS A 166 3.22 7.81 3.70
N HIS A 167 4.23 7.69 4.58
CA HIS A 167 4.22 7.68 6.05
C HIS A 167 5.00 8.91 6.55
N PHE A 168 4.29 9.91 7.05
CA PHE A 168 4.85 11.21 7.43
C PHE A 168 5.89 11.09 8.57
N PRO A 169 7.04 11.80 8.54
CA PRO A 169 7.48 12.80 7.55
C PRO A 169 8.22 12.19 6.34
N GLY A 170 8.34 10.86 6.21
CA GLY A 170 8.95 10.14 5.11
C GLY A 170 9.75 8.91 5.57
N HIS A 171 9.31 7.70 5.18
CA HIS A 171 9.94 6.42 5.53
C HIS A 171 11.08 6.03 4.57
N GLY A 172 11.34 6.84 3.54
CA GLY A 172 12.19 6.48 2.40
C GLY A 172 13.67 6.33 2.72
N ARG A 173 14.17 6.92 3.81
CA ARG A 173 15.59 6.91 4.21
C ARG A 173 15.96 5.79 5.19
N THR A 174 15.01 4.94 5.58
CA THR A 174 15.28 3.87 6.55
C THR A 174 15.99 2.68 5.91
N THR A 175 16.85 2.02 6.66
CA THR A 175 17.50 0.75 6.29
C THR A 175 16.95 -0.43 7.09
N THR A 176 16.02 -0.18 8.00
CA THR A 176 15.35 -1.17 8.86
C THR A 176 13.84 -1.12 8.59
N ASP A 177 13.18 -2.27 8.64
CA ASP A 177 11.73 -2.37 8.53
C ASP A 177 11.07 -2.03 9.88
N SER A 178 10.12 -1.10 9.88
CA SER A 178 9.34 -0.71 11.08
C SER A 178 8.45 -1.82 11.63
N HIS A 179 8.24 -2.90 10.88
CA HIS A 179 7.58 -4.11 11.39
C HIS A 179 8.46 -4.94 12.32
N GLU A 180 9.79 -4.82 12.22
CA GLU A 180 10.77 -5.60 12.98
C GLU A 180 11.38 -4.83 14.17
N GLY A 181 11.35 -3.50 14.12
CA GLY A 181 11.91 -2.64 15.17
C GLY A 181 11.59 -1.17 14.93
N LEU A 182 12.22 -0.27 15.71
CA LEU A 182 12.12 1.17 15.50
C LEU A 182 13.23 1.62 14.55
N PRO A 183 12.95 1.94 13.27
CA PRO A 183 13.96 2.50 12.38
C PRO A 183 14.36 3.90 12.81
N LEU A 184 15.57 4.29 12.43
CA LEU A 184 16.12 5.61 12.73
C LEU A 184 16.57 6.29 11.45
N VAL A 185 16.20 7.55 11.29
CA VAL A 185 16.66 8.42 10.19
C VAL A 185 17.43 9.59 10.81
N ASP A 186 18.75 9.53 10.68
CA ASP A 186 19.67 10.52 11.26
C ASP A 186 20.18 11.47 10.16
N VAL A 187 19.30 12.33 9.70
CA VAL A 187 19.63 13.44 8.79
C VAL A 187 19.10 14.76 9.36
N PRO A 188 19.69 15.92 8.99
CA PRO A 188 19.22 17.22 9.50
C PRO A 188 17.73 17.42 9.27
N ALA A 189 17.03 17.94 10.28
CA ALA A 189 15.59 18.24 10.17
C ALA A 189 15.26 19.14 8.98
N SER A 190 16.16 20.10 8.64
CA SER A 190 16.00 20.98 7.48
C SER A 190 16.01 20.21 6.15
N GLU A 191 16.77 19.13 6.04
CA GLU A 191 16.78 18.28 4.85
C GLU A 191 15.47 17.50 4.72
N LEU A 192 15.00 16.90 5.82
CA LEU A 192 13.70 16.21 5.85
C LEU A 192 12.55 17.17 5.48
N GLN A 193 12.57 18.39 6.02
CA GLN A 193 11.54 19.41 5.76
C GLN A 193 11.52 19.84 4.29
N GLN A 194 12.70 19.97 3.65
CA GLN A 194 12.82 20.43 2.26
C GLN A 194 12.53 19.32 1.24
N ALA A 195 12.95 18.09 1.52
CA ALA A 195 12.84 16.97 0.59
C ALA A 195 11.67 16.04 0.96
N ASP A 196 11.78 15.35 2.10
CA ASP A 196 10.87 14.25 2.46
C ASP A 196 9.46 14.74 2.79
N CYS A 197 9.32 15.95 3.37
CA CYS A 197 8.00 16.55 3.65
C CYS A 197 7.35 17.22 2.43
N ALA A 198 8.08 17.48 1.34
CA ALA A 198 7.53 18.16 0.17
C ALA A 198 6.36 17.39 -0.48
N PRO A 199 6.39 16.06 -0.65
CA PRO A 199 5.24 15.32 -1.15
C PRO A 199 4.01 15.42 -0.25
N PHE A 200 4.20 15.49 1.08
CA PHE A 200 3.09 15.66 2.02
C PHE A 200 2.50 17.06 1.96
N ALA A 201 3.32 18.08 1.77
CA ALA A 201 2.83 19.44 1.53
C ALA A 201 1.99 19.51 0.24
N ALA A 202 2.43 18.86 -0.83
CA ALA A 202 1.67 18.75 -2.08
C ALA A 202 0.35 17.96 -1.88
N ALA A 203 0.37 16.89 -1.08
CA ALA A 203 -0.82 16.12 -0.72
C ALA A 203 -1.84 16.98 0.06
N VAL A 204 -1.36 17.80 1.01
CA VAL A 204 -2.21 18.73 1.79
C VAL A 204 -2.80 19.81 0.88
N GLN A 205 -2.01 20.39 -0.02
CA GLN A 205 -2.51 21.33 -1.03
C GLN A 205 -3.55 20.71 -1.97
N ALA A 206 -3.44 19.41 -2.26
CA ALA A 206 -4.43 18.66 -3.02
C ALA A 206 -5.68 18.30 -2.20
N GLY A 207 -5.75 18.69 -0.93
CA GLY A 207 -6.91 18.48 -0.06
C GLY A 207 -6.99 17.06 0.52
N VAL A 208 -5.87 16.36 0.74
CA VAL A 208 -5.89 15.04 1.42
C VAL A 208 -6.61 15.13 2.75
N GLY A 209 -7.53 14.20 3.00
CA GLY A 209 -8.34 14.24 4.23
C GLY A 209 -7.73 13.49 5.41
N SER A 210 -6.73 12.62 5.18
CA SER A 210 -5.99 11.97 6.27
C SER A 210 -4.49 11.84 5.97
N VAL A 211 -3.67 11.82 7.03
CA VAL A 211 -2.22 11.61 6.99
C VAL A 211 -1.84 10.56 8.04
N MET A 212 -0.92 9.68 7.67
CA MET A 212 -0.42 8.63 8.56
C MET A 212 1.06 8.89 8.88
N PRO A 213 1.41 9.15 10.17
CA PRO A 213 2.79 9.26 10.60
C PRO A 213 3.48 7.91 10.65
N ALA A 214 4.79 7.91 10.38
CA ALA A 214 5.63 6.73 10.39
C ALA A 214 5.98 6.28 11.83
N HIS A 215 6.13 4.97 12.02
CA HIS A 215 6.80 4.42 13.21
C HIS A 215 8.32 4.42 13.02
N VAL A 216 8.89 5.62 12.84
CA VAL A 216 10.31 5.89 12.58
C VAL A 216 10.77 7.03 13.47
N ALA A 217 11.97 6.93 14.05
CA ALA A 217 12.58 7.97 14.85
C ALA A 217 13.44 8.91 13.99
N TYR A 218 13.39 10.21 14.32
CA TYR A 218 14.13 11.29 13.64
C TYR A 218 14.85 12.14 14.69
N PRO A 219 15.98 11.66 15.26
CA PRO A 219 16.62 12.28 16.43
C PRO A 219 17.12 13.71 16.17
N ALA A 220 17.48 14.06 14.94
CA ALA A 220 17.82 15.44 14.58
C ALA A 220 16.62 16.40 14.62
N TRP A 221 15.39 15.88 14.61
CA TRP A 221 14.17 16.67 14.71
C TRP A 221 13.53 16.58 16.13
N ASP A 222 13.49 15.38 16.69
CA ASP A 222 13.03 15.12 18.04
C ASP A 222 14.06 14.30 18.80
N SER A 223 14.83 14.99 19.68
CA SER A 223 15.92 14.40 20.46
C SER A 223 15.47 13.37 21.50
N THR A 224 14.15 13.19 21.70
CA THR A 224 13.63 12.11 22.57
C THR A 224 13.85 10.72 21.98
N GLY A 225 14.15 10.61 20.68
CA GLY A 225 14.26 9.35 19.96
C GLY A 225 12.91 8.63 19.75
N SER A 226 11.81 9.31 20.02
CA SER A 226 10.46 8.80 19.78
C SER A 226 10.15 8.69 18.29
N ALA A 227 9.35 7.70 17.88
CA ALA A 227 8.82 7.64 16.53
C ALA A 227 7.97 8.87 16.22
N ALA A 228 7.87 9.25 14.93
CA ALA A 228 7.05 10.39 14.49
C ALA A 228 5.61 10.30 15.01
N THR A 229 5.05 9.10 15.12
CA THR A 229 3.73 8.82 15.73
C THR A 229 3.58 9.37 17.15
N PHE A 230 4.69 9.48 17.91
CA PHE A 230 4.70 9.93 19.31
C PHE A 230 5.38 11.29 19.49
N SER A 231 5.76 11.94 18.40
CA SER A 231 6.55 13.17 18.41
C SER A 231 5.67 14.42 18.24
N LYS A 232 5.50 15.18 19.33
CA LYS A 232 4.82 16.49 19.25
C LYS A 232 5.48 17.47 18.29
N PRO A 233 6.83 17.61 18.24
CA PRO A 233 7.48 18.49 17.27
C PRO A 233 7.18 18.13 15.81
N ILE A 234 7.22 16.83 15.46
CA ILE A 234 7.00 16.36 14.10
C ILE A 234 5.51 16.54 13.72
N LEU A 235 4.58 16.10 14.58
CA LEU A 235 3.15 16.27 14.34
C LEU A 235 2.72 17.76 14.38
N GLY A 236 3.38 18.56 15.21
CA GLY A 236 3.22 20.02 15.23
C GLY A 236 3.63 20.66 13.90
N TYR A 237 4.74 20.24 13.29
CA TYR A 237 5.14 20.71 11.96
C TYR A 237 4.09 20.41 10.88
N LEU A 238 3.49 19.23 10.91
CA LEU A 238 2.39 18.86 10.01
C LEU A 238 1.20 19.82 10.18
N ARG A 239 0.84 20.15 11.46
CA ARG A 239 -0.30 21.03 11.78
C ARG A 239 0.01 22.48 11.47
N ASP A 240 1.13 22.99 11.98
CA ASP A 240 1.40 24.43 12.06
C ASP A 240 2.13 24.98 10.83
N THR A 241 3.00 24.17 10.20
CA THR A 241 3.80 24.59 9.06
C THR A 241 3.18 24.12 7.74
N ILE A 242 2.87 22.83 7.62
CA ILE A 242 2.22 22.28 6.41
C ILE A 242 0.72 22.63 6.39
N ARG A 243 0.15 23.05 7.54
CA ARG A 243 -1.25 23.51 7.67
C ARG A 243 -2.28 22.39 7.41
N PHE A 244 -1.97 21.19 7.84
CA PHE A 244 -2.90 20.07 7.73
C PHE A 244 -3.95 20.09 8.83
N ASP A 245 -5.24 20.17 8.47
CA ASP A 245 -6.37 20.21 9.42
C ASP A 245 -7.22 18.92 9.41
N GLY A 246 -6.87 17.93 8.59
CA GLY A 246 -7.56 16.64 8.49
C GLY A 246 -7.19 15.66 9.60
N LEU A 247 -7.58 14.39 9.42
CA LEU A 247 -7.40 13.31 10.38
C LEU A 247 -5.96 12.76 10.36
N VAL A 248 -5.27 12.76 11.50
CA VAL A 248 -4.00 12.05 11.67
C VAL A 248 -4.28 10.66 12.24
N VAL A 249 -4.05 9.63 11.43
CA VAL A 249 -4.23 8.23 11.81
C VAL A 249 -2.88 7.55 11.96
N THR A 250 -2.66 6.80 13.04
CA THR A 250 -1.40 6.07 13.22
C THR A 250 -1.22 5.00 12.16
N ASP A 251 0.00 4.58 11.90
CA ASP A 251 0.25 3.29 11.27
C ASP A 251 -0.17 2.15 12.21
N ALA A 252 -0.17 0.91 11.73
CA ALA A 252 -0.73 -0.22 12.46
C ALA A 252 -0.01 -0.49 13.79
N PHE A 253 -0.75 -0.49 14.89
CA PHE A 253 -0.20 -0.71 16.24
C PHE A 253 0.30 -2.14 16.49
N ILE A 254 0.00 -3.08 15.61
CA ILE A 254 0.62 -4.42 15.61
C ILE A 254 2.12 -4.39 15.27
N MET A 255 2.64 -3.29 14.71
CA MET A 255 4.05 -3.16 14.31
C MET A 255 4.96 -2.93 15.52
N ALA A 256 6.15 -3.57 15.50
CA ALA A 256 7.11 -3.46 16.60
C ALA A 256 7.58 -2.01 16.83
N GLY A 257 7.69 -1.20 15.80
CA GLY A 257 8.04 0.22 15.91
C GLY A 257 7.07 1.04 16.76
N ALA A 258 5.81 0.57 16.92
CA ALA A 258 4.82 1.24 17.78
C ALA A 258 4.86 0.78 19.23
N THR A 259 5.16 -0.52 19.49
CA THR A 259 4.90 -1.16 20.79
C THR A 259 6.14 -1.67 21.48
N ALA A 260 7.35 -1.57 20.87
CA ALA A 260 8.58 -2.06 21.45
C ALA A 260 8.98 -1.34 22.75
N ALA A 261 8.62 -0.06 22.91
CA ALA A 261 9.04 0.76 24.05
C ALA A 261 8.03 0.76 25.22
N ALA A 262 6.76 0.38 25.01
CA ALA A 262 5.73 0.46 26.03
C ALA A 262 4.56 -0.50 25.74
N PRO A 263 3.76 -0.89 26.75
CA PRO A 263 2.52 -1.62 26.53
C PRO A 263 1.58 -0.88 25.56
N GLU A 264 0.87 -1.60 24.73
CA GLU A 264 0.06 -1.06 23.62
C GLU A 264 -0.89 0.06 24.05
N GLY A 265 -1.60 -0.08 25.18
CA GLY A 265 -2.50 0.95 25.69
C GLY A 265 -1.76 2.25 26.06
N VAL A 266 -0.55 2.15 26.66
CA VAL A 266 0.27 3.31 27.01
C VAL A 266 0.76 4.01 25.75
N ALA A 267 1.26 3.24 24.76
CA ALA A 267 1.67 3.77 23.48
C ALA A 267 0.49 4.45 22.75
N ALA A 268 -0.69 3.86 22.78
CA ALA A 268 -1.89 4.41 22.18
C ALA A 268 -2.29 5.77 22.79
N ALA A 269 -2.30 5.87 24.12
CA ALA A 269 -2.57 7.13 24.83
C ALA A 269 -1.50 8.20 24.52
N ALA A 270 -0.21 7.78 24.41
CA ALA A 270 0.89 8.67 24.05
C ALA A 270 0.75 9.19 22.61
N ALA A 271 0.36 8.36 21.64
CA ALA A 271 0.15 8.77 20.26
C ALA A 271 -0.94 9.84 20.13
N VAL A 272 -2.08 9.64 20.82
CA VAL A 272 -3.15 10.65 20.83
C VAL A 272 -2.68 11.92 21.53
N THR A 273 -1.97 11.81 22.66
CA THR A 273 -1.42 12.96 23.39
C THR A 273 -0.40 13.73 22.54
N ALA A 274 0.36 13.06 21.68
CA ALA A 274 1.33 13.68 20.79
C ALA A 274 0.68 14.43 19.60
N GLY A 275 -0.53 14.04 19.17
CA GLY A 275 -1.22 14.71 18.06
C GLY A 275 -1.94 13.82 17.07
N CYS A 276 -1.85 12.48 17.21
CA CYS A 276 -2.68 11.56 16.43
C CYS A 276 -4.15 11.64 16.85
N ASP A 277 -5.04 11.49 15.88
CA ASP A 277 -6.47 11.56 16.13
C ASP A 277 -7.12 10.18 16.14
N MET A 278 -6.57 9.21 15.39
CA MET A 278 -7.13 7.87 15.31
C MET A 278 -6.04 6.78 15.36
N LEU A 279 -6.38 5.67 16.00
CA LEU A 279 -5.48 4.55 16.27
C LEU A 279 -5.86 3.36 15.39
N LEU A 280 -4.92 2.98 14.49
CA LEU A 280 -5.16 1.93 13.51
C LEU A 280 -4.66 0.58 14.01
N TYR A 281 -5.50 -0.42 13.87
CA TYR A 281 -5.15 -1.83 14.05
C TYR A 281 -4.44 -2.16 15.39
N PRO A 282 -4.98 -1.77 16.55
CA PRO A 282 -4.47 -2.29 17.81
C PRO A 282 -4.79 -3.78 17.96
N THR A 283 -3.90 -4.51 18.64
CA THR A 283 -4.10 -5.93 18.96
C THR A 283 -5.15 -6.11 20.08
N ASP A 284 -5.00 -5.35 21.17
CA ASP A 284 -6.00 -5.24 22.25
C ASP A 284 -6.77 -3.93 22.14
N TRP A 285 -7.66 -3.84 21.15
CA TRP A 285 -8.46 -2.64 20.92
C TRP A 285 -9.28 -2.22 22.15
N ALA A 286 -9.75 -3.18 22.97
CA ALA A 286 -10.53 -2.91 24.17
C ALA A 286 -9.66 -2.31 25.29
N GLY A 287 -8.43 -2.83 25.46
CA GLY A 287 -7.44 -2.25 26.36
C GLY A 287 -7.02 -0.86 25.94
N VAL A 288 -6.86 -0.63 24.63
CA VAL A 288 -6.58 0.69 24.07
C VAL A 288 -7.73 1.68 24.37
N VAL A 289 -8.99 1.30 24.17
CA VAL A 289 -10.14 2.16 24.51
C VAL A 289 -10.11 2.56 26.00
N ARG A 290 -9.81 1.64 26.91
CA ARG A 290 -9.66 1.97 28.34
C ARG A 290 -8.48 2.92 28.61
N ALA A 291 -7.34 2.70 27.94
CA ALA A 291 -6.16 3.54 28.10
C ALA A 291 -6.36 4.98 27.62
N LEU A 292 -7.24 5.19 26.62
CA LEU A 292 -7.59 6.53 26.14
C LEU A 292 -8.21 7.44 27.22
N GLU A 293 -8.74 6.89 28.32
CA GLU A 293 -9.21 7.70 29.45
C GLU A 293 -8.07 8.51 30.11
N GLN A 294 -6.82 8.13 29.91
CA GLN A 294 -5.64 8.85 30.41
C GLN A 294 -5.24 10.05 29.52
N VAL A 295 -5.76 10.14 28.29
CA VAL A 295 -5.48 11.26 27.39
C VAL A 295 -6.14 12.53 27.94
N PRO A 296 -5.46 13.70 27.97
CA PRO A 296 -6.05 14.97 28.38
C PRO A 296 -7.36 15.25 27.65
N ALA A 297 -8.36 15.75 28.38
CA ALA A 297 -9.74 15.90 27.88
C ALA A 297 -9.82 16.84 26.67
N ASP A 298 -9.06 17.93 26.68
CA ASP A 298 -8.97 18.90 25.59
C ASP A 298 -8.39 18.25 24.30
N ARG A 299 -7.33 17.43 24.46
CA ARG A 299 -6.72 16.73 23.32
C ARG A 299 -7.63 15.64 22.75
N ALA A 300 -8.28 14.88 23.63
CA ALA A 300 -9.28 13.88 23.19
C ALA A 300 -10.48 14.56 22.51
N GLY A 301 -10.91 15.72 23.00
CA GLY A 301 -11.96 16.54 22.39
C GLY A 301 -11.59 16.99 20.97
N GLN A 302 -10.37 17.51 20.76
CA GLN A 302 -9.88 17.88 19.44
C GLN A 302 -9.83 16.70 18.47
N ALA A 303 -9.40 15.51 18.93
CA ALA A 303 -9.37 14.31 18.10
C ALA A 303 -10.79 13.88 17.68
N LEU A 304 -11.73 13.90 18.63
CA LEU A 304 -13.14 13.58 18.37
C LEU A 304 -13.77 14.57 17.39
N GLU A 305 -13.52 15.87 17.54
CA GLU A 305 -14.02 16.90 16.63
C GLU A 305 -13.53 16.65 15.18
N ARG A 306 -12.23 16.36 14.99
CA ARG A 306 -11.70 16.02 13.66
C ARG A 306 -12.29 14.73 13.12
N TYR A 307 -12.42 13.72 13.96
CA TYR A 307 -13.07 12.46 13.56
C TYR A 307 -14.53 12.71 13.11
N GLU A 308 -15.34 13.45 13.90
CA GLU A 308 -16.73 13.74 13.56
C GLU A 308 -16.85 14.49 12.23
N LYS A 309 -16.01 15.51 12.01
CA LYS A 309 -15.97 16.27 10.74
C LYS A 309 -15.64 15.37 9.56
N VAL A 310 -14.68 14.45 9.71
CA VAL A 310 -14.26 13.54 8.66
C VAL A 310 -15.32 12.45 8.44
N VAL A 311 -15.86 11.84 9.49
CA VAL A 311 -16.85 10.77 9.36
C VAL A 311 -18.19 11.28 8.80
N GLU A 312 -18.58 12.50 9.09
CA GLU A 312 -19.75 13.15 8.49
C GLU A 312 -19.61 13.26 6.96
N SER A 313 -18.41 13.62 6.51
CA SER A 313 -18.11 13.80 5.07
C SER A 313 -17.86 12.48 4.33
N TRP A 314 -17.29 11.47 4.99
CA TRP A 314 -16.75 10.27 4.35
C TRP A 314 -17.27 8.94 4.92
N GLY A 315 -17.91 8.94 6.11
CA GLY A 315 -18.29 7.71 6.82
C GLY A 315 -19.43 6.92 6.20
N THR A 316 -20.16 7.51 5.26
CA THR A 316 -21.19 6.83 4.48
C THR A 316 -20.92 7.01 3.00
N PRO A 317 -21.24 6.01 2.16
CA PRO A 317 -21.33 6.21 0.73
C PRO A 317 -22.57 7.10 0.46
N ASN A 318 -22.47 8.41 0.70
CA ASN A 318 -23.60 9.33 0.67
C ASN A 318 -24.08 9.59 -0.76
N PRO A 319 -25.36 9.30 -1.11
CA PRO A 319 -25.92 9.61 -2.42
C PRO A 319 -26.18 11.10 -2.66
N GLY A 320 -26.09 11.95 -1.64
CA GLY A 320 -26.53 13.35 -1.68
C GLY A 320 -25.46 14.43 -1.61
N ALA A 321 -24.16 14.09 -1.62
CA ALA A 321 -23.12 15.13 -1.64
C ALA A 321 -23.00 15.76 -3.04
N PRO A 322 -23.10 17.09 -3.17
CA PRO A 322 -23.29 17.76 -4.47
C PRO A 322 -22.14 17.65 -5.48
N SER A 323 -20.99 17.14 -5.10
CA SER A 323 -19.82 16.97 -5.97
C SER A 323 -19.30 15.53 -6.04
N ARG A 324 -19.95 14.60 -5.33
CA ARG A 324 -19.50 13.22 -5.24
C ARG A 324 -20.63 12.35 -5.79
N GLY A 325 -20.55 12.02 -7.09
CA GLY A 325 -21.57 11.26 -7.82
C GLY A 325 -22.24 10.17 -7.00
N GLN A 326 -23.51 9.88 -7.26
CA GLN A 326 -24.24 8.80 -6.58
C GLN A 326 -23.40 7.51 -6.66
N PRO A 327 -23.41 6.63 -5.64
CA PRO A 327 -22.91 5.29 -5.81
C PRO A 327 -23.81 4.61 -6.83
N SER A 328 -23.43 4.68 -8.12
CA SER A 328 -23.94 3.71 -9.06
C SER A 328 -23.38 2.38 -8.60
N ALA A 329 -24.24 1.37 -8.51
CA ALA A 329 -23.73 0.02 -8.38
C ALA A 329 -22.70 -0.15 -9.51
N LEU A 330 -21.45 -0.53 -9.13
CA LEU A 330 -20.41 -0.84 -10.09
C LEU A 330 -20.95 -1.95 -11.00
N ASP A 331 -21.30 -1.61 -12.23
CA ASP A 331 -21.77 -2.60 -13.18
C ASP A 331 -20.57 -3.38 -13.78
N GLU A 332 -20.86 -4.54 -14.35
CA GLU A 332 -19.81 -5.41 -14.91
C GLU A 332 -19.13 -4.76 -16.14
N GLY A 333 -19.83 -3.88 -16.87
CA GLY A 333 -19.26 -3.13 -18.00
C GLY A 333 -18.20 -2.14 -17.53
N GLN A 334 -18.52 -1.33 -16.52
CA GLN A 334 -17.58 -0.37 -15.93
C GLN A 334 -16.35 -1.09 -15.31
N LEU A 335 -16.58 -2.20 -14.60
CA LEU A 335 -15.47 -3.00 -14.06
C LEU A 335 -14.58 -3.55 -15.18
N ALA A 336 -15.17 -4.02 -16.28
CA ALA A 336 -14.41 -4.52 -17.42
C ALA A 336 -13.59 -3.40 -18.10
N GLU A 337 -14.13 -2.18 -18.18
CA GLU A 337 -13.41 -0.99 -18.68
C GLU A 337 -12.22 -0.64 -17.78
N HIS A 338 -12.40 -0.65 -16.45
CA HIS A 338 -11.32 -0.41 -15.49
C HIS A 338 -10.22 -1.48 -15.59
N GLN A 339 -10.60 -2.75 -15.72
CA GLN A 339 -9.64 -3.84 -15.89
C GLN A 339 -8.88 -3.73 -17.22
N LYS A 340 -9.56 -3.35 -18.30
CA LYS A 340 -8.94 -3.09 -19.60
C LYS A 340 -7.97 -1.91 -19.54
N PHE A 341 -8.36 -0.82 -18.85
CA PHE A 341 -7.46 0.31 -18.59
C PHE A 341 -6.21 -0.15 -17.85
N ALA A 342 -6.37 -0.91 -16.75
CA ALA A 342 -5.26 -1.44 -15.95
C ALA A 342 -4.33 -2.34 -16.77
N ASP A 343 -4.88 -3.24 -17.61
CA ASP A 343 -4.08 -4.10 -18.50
C ASP A 343 -3.28 -3.27 -19.52
N SER A 344 -3.90 -2.27 -20.17
CA SER A 344 -3.22 -1.36 -21.09
C SER A 344 -2.14 -0.53 -20.39
N LEU A 345 -2.43 -0.06 -19.17
CA LEU A 345 -1.48 0.70 -18.36
C LEU A 345 -0.28 -0.17 -17.97
N ALA A 346 -0.51 -1.40 -17.53
CA ALA A 346 0.55 -2.34 -17.20
C ALA A 346 1.48 -2.62 -18.40
N ASP A 347 0.91 -2.78 -19.60
CA ASP A 347 1.68 -2.97 -20.83
C ASP A 347 2.60 -1.78 -21.14
N ARG A 348 2.17 -0.54 -20.87
CA ARG A 348 2.97 0.68 -21.05
C ARG A 348 4.15 0.78 -20.06
N THR A 349 4.07 0.11 -18.92
CA THR A 349 5.10 0.18 -17.86
C THR A 349 6.18 -0.88 -17.98
N VAL A 350 5.93 -1.97 -18.71
CA VAL A 350 6.90 -3.04 -18.90
C VAL A 350 7.95 -2.61 -19.94
N HIS A 351 9.23 -2.59 -19.54
CA HIS A 351 10.31 -2.10 -20.37
C HIS A 351 11.64 -2.81 -20.10
N LEU A 352 12.56 -2.76 -21.08
CA LEU A 352 13.90 -3.29 -20.91
C LEU A 352 14.75 -2.36 -20.03
N LEU A 353 15.39 -2.93 -19.01
CA LEU A 353 16.42 -2.27 -18.19
C LEU A 353 17.81 -2.44 -18.78
N ARG A 354 18.03 -3.56 -19.47
CA ARG A 354 19.34 -3.93 -20.04
C ARG A 354 19.16 -4.76 -21.32
N GLY A 355 20.06 -4.56 -22.28
CA GLY A 355 20.13 -5.32 -23.50
C GLY A 355 19.05 -4.99 -24.53
N THR A 356 18.91 -5.87 -25.52
CA THR A 356 17.90 -5.77 -26.59
C THR A 356 16.92 -6.92 -26.50
N ALA A 357 15.71 -6.72 -27.00
CA ALA A 357 14.67 -7.76 -27.00
C ALA A 357 15.16 -8.99 -27.78
N PRO A 358 15.22 -10.18 -27.16
CA PRO A 358 15.64 -11.40 -27.87
C PRO A 358 14.52 -11.88 -28.79
N SER A 359 14.89 -12.57 -29.86
CA SER A 359 13.95 -13.36 -30.66
C SER A 359 13.61 -14.63 -29.90
N LEU A 360 12.36 -14.84 -29.56
CA LEU A 360 11.87 -15.95 -28.77
C LEU A 360 11.04 -16.92 -29.65
N LYS A 361 11.23 -18.23 -29.44
CA LYS A 361 10.44 -19.27 -30.10
C LYS A 361 9.12 -19.47 -29.33
N ARG A 362 8.11 -20.04 -29.99
CA ARG A 362 6.85 -20.44 -29.36
C ARG A 362 6.94 -21.66 -28.43
N SER A 363 8.12 -22.23 -28.25
CA SER A 363 8.41 -23.28 -27.26
C SER A 363 9.45 -22.72 -26.29
N LEU A 364 9.05 -22.50 -25.06
CA LEU A 364 9.83 -21.81 -24.02
C LEU A 364 10.03 -22.73 -22.82
N ASP A 365 11.25 -22.76 -22.32
CA ASP A 365 11.55 -23.23 -20.97
C ASP A 365 11.55 -22.03 -20.03
N VAL A 366 10.76 -22.08 -18.96
CA VAL A 366 10.62 -20.99 -18.00
C VAL A 366 11.03 -21.46 -16.61
N ALA A 367 12.07 -20.85 -16.06
CA ALA A 367 12.52 -21.07 -14.69
C ALA A 367 12.11 -19.92 -13.78
N ILE A 368 11.98 -20.19 -12.48
CA ILE A 368 11.59 -19.19 -11.47
C ILE A 368 12.66 -19.14 -10.38
N VAL A 369 13.11 -17.92 -10.07
CA VAL A 369 13.80 -17.58 -8.83
C VAL A 369 12.84 -16.76 -7.99
N ASP A 370 12.33 -17.34 -6.92
CA ASP A 370 11.36 -16.69 -6.01
C ASP A 370 12.06 -16.37 -4.69
N ASP A 371 12.34 -15.09 -4.48
CA ASP A 371 12.95 -14.54 -3.25
C ASP A 371 11.90 -14.21 -2.18
N ASP A 372 10.63 -14.39 -2.52
CA ASP A 372 9.48 -14.09 -1.63
C ASP A 372 8.98 -15.34 -0.89
N VAL A 373 9.68 -16.45 -0.98
CA VAL A 373 9.31 -17.71 -0.31
C VAL A 373 9.44 -17.57 1.21
N GLY A 374 8.39 -17.97 1.92
CA GLY A 374 8.32 -17.88 3.38
C GLY A 374 7.60 -16.62 3.87
N GLY A 375 7.69 -16.38 5.19
CA GLY A 375 7.05 -15.25 5.86
C GLY A 375 5.56 -15.48 6.20
N PRO A 376 4.95 -14.53 6.92
CA PRO A 376 3.60 -14.67 7.47
C PRO A 376 2.48 -14.35 6.46
N TYR A 377 2.81 -13.80 5.29
CA TYR A 377 1.85 -13.37 4.29
C TYR A 377 1.90 -14.26 3.05
N SER A 378 0.71 -14.53 2.47
CA SER A 378 0.64 -15.27 1.21
C SER A 378 1.30 -14.49 0.07
N ILE A 379 1.98 -15.23 -0.80
CA ILE A 379 2.55 -14.67 -2.03
C ILE A 379 1.50 -14.68 -3.16
N PRO A 380 1.57 -13.74 -4.13
CA PRO A 380 0.77 -13.82 -5.36
C PRO A 380 1.02 -15.13 -6.10
N PRO A 381 0.04 -15.66 -6.86
CA PRO A 381 0.25 -16.81 -7.73
C PRO A 381 1.43 -16.58 -8.69
N ARG A 382 2.27 -17.61 -8.90
CA ARG A 382 3.46 -17.54 -9.80
C ARG A 382 3.23 -18.20 -11.16
N ASP A 383 2.01 -18.62 -11.45
CA ASP A 383 1.62 -19.36 -12.66
C ASP A 383 0.92 -18.50 -13.73
N VAL A 384 0.56 -17.24 -13.42
CA VAL A 384 -0.21 -16.37 -14.32
C VAL A 384 0.56 -16.09 -15.61
N PHE A 385 1.86 -15.83 -15.53
CA PHE A 385 2.72 -15.66 -16.71
C PHE A 385 2.67 -16.90 -17.62
N HIS A 386 2.85 -18.09 -17.06
CA HIS A 386 2.82 -19.35 -17.80
C HIS A 386 1.46 -19.60 -18.46
N LYS A 387 0.37 -19.34 -17.70
CA LYS A 387 -0.99 -19.50 -18.21
C LYS A 387 -1.24 -18.56 -19.38
N THR A 388 -0.91 -17.26 -19.24
CA THR A 388 -1.08 -16.27 -20.31
C THR A 388 -0.34 -16.64 -21.58
N LEU A 389 0.88 -17.16 -21.48
CA LEU A 389 1.63 -17.65 -22.64
C LEU A 389 0.95 -18.86 -23.30
N ARG A 390 0.49 -19.83 -22.50
CA ARG A 390 -0.22 -21.00 -23.04
C ARG A 390 -1.51 -20.63 -23.74
N ASP A 391 -2.28 -19.73 -23.15
CA ASP A 391 -3.53 -19.19 -23.74
C ASP A 391 -3.24 -18.45 -25.05
N SER A 392 -2.02 -17.94 -25.25
CA SER A 392 -1.53 -17.32 -26.48
C SER A 392 -0.86 -18.30 -27.47
N GLY A 393 -0.99 -19.62 -27.24
CA GLY A 393 -0.51 -20.66 -28.13
C GLY A 393 0.96 -21.06 -27.97
N PHE A 394 1.60 -20.71 -26.84
CA PHE A 394 2.96 -21.13 -26.54
C PHE A 394 3.01 -22.49 -25.84
N ARG A 395 4.05 -23.27 -26.13
CA ARG A 395 4.42 -24.43 -25.31
C ARG A 395 5.34 -23.94 -24.19
N VAL A 396 4.91 -24.07 -22.96
CA VAL A 396 5.68 -23.63 -21.79
C VAL A 396 6.00 -24.85 -20.94
N ALA A 397 7.27 -25.22 -20.89
CA ALA A 397 7.79 -26.25 -20.01
C ALA A 397 8.35 -25.62 -18.71
N PRO A 398 8.25 -26.30 -17.54
CA PRO A 398 8.98 -25.88 -16.36
C PRO A 398 10.47 -26.01 -16.63
N GLY A 399 11.25 -24.97 -16.30
CA GLY A 399 12.70 -24.97 -16.46
C GLY A 399 13.34 -26.20 -15.80
N ARG A 400 14.08 -26.99 -16.55
CA ARG A 400 14.88 -28.11 -16.04
C ARG A 400 16.15 -27.52 -15.43
N GLY A 401 16.71 -28.10 -14.39
CA GLY A 401 17.89 -27.61 -13.67
C GLY A 401 19.10 -27.19 -14.52
N PRO A 402 20.27 -26.92 -13.94
CA PRO A 402 21.44 -26.42 -14.66
C PRO A 402 21.79 -27.28 -15.91
N GLY A 403 22.07 -26.62 -17.04
CA GLY A 403 22.38 -27.27 -18.33
C GLY A 403 21.18 -27.44 -19.28
N ALA A 404 19.94 -27.16 -18.87
CA ALA A 404 18.84 -26.97 -19.80
C ALA A 404 18.85 -25.52 -20.29
N ARG A 405 18.83 -25.27 -21.59
CA ARG A 405 18.75 -23.91 -22.13
C ARG A 405 17.41 -23.33 -21.76
N HIS A 406 17.41 -22.41 -20.78
CA HIS A 406 16.23 -21.64 -20.39
C HIS A 406 16.03 -20.53 -21.39
N SER A 407 14.83 -20.42 -21.91
CA SER A 407 14.49 -19.27 -22.74
C SER A 407 14.19 -18.04 -21.88
N ILE A 408 13.51 -18.21 -20.73
CA ILE A 408 13.11 -17.12 -19.84
C ILE A 408 13.34 -17.49 -18.37
N LEU A 409 13.88 -16.54 -17.62
CA LEU A 409 14.02 -16.62 -16.16
C LEU A 409 13.17 -15.56 -15.49
N LEU A 410 12.21 -15.98 -14.66
CA LEU A 410 11.37 -15.09 -13.86
C LEU A 410 11.99 -14.89 -12.48
N VAL A 411 12.18 -13.64 -12.06
CA VAL A 411 12.74 -13.27 -10.76
C VAL A 411 11.70 -12.48 -9.98
N TYR A 412 11.28 -13.01 -8.83
CA TYR A 412 10.34 -12.36 -7.93
C TYR A 412 11.06 -11.91 -6.67
N ALA A 413 11.00 -10.61 -6.37
CA ALA A 413 11.60 -10.03 -5.16
C ALA A 413 10.88 -8.73 -4.78
N GLU A 414 9.70 -8.87 -4.20
CA GLU A 414 8.87 -7.75 -3.77
C GLU A 414 9.36 -7.17 -2.43
N PRO A 415 9.13 -5.87 -2.14
CA PRO A 415 9.25 -5.35 -0.79
C PRO A 415 8.19 -6.02 0.10
N ARG A 416 8.63 -6.63 1.19
CA ARG A 416 7.76 -7.38 2.11
C ARG A 416 8.23 -7.20 3.54
N SER A 417 7.32 -6.92 4.45
CA SER A 417 7.54 -6.60 5.86
C SER A 417 8.32 -7.65 6.67
N TRP A 418 8.45 -8.89 6.18
CA TRP A 418 9.21 -9.95 6.88
C TRP A 418 10.61 -10.17 6.32
N LYS A 419 10.97 -9.56 5.18
CA LYS A 419 12.26 -9.81 4.52
C LYS A 419 13.43 -9.08 5.18
N GLY A 420 13.19 -7.91 5.75
CA GLY A 420 14.21 -7.10 6.41
C GLY A 420 15.37 -6.65 5.49
N ARG A 421 15.24 -6.79 4.17
CA ARG A 421 16.27 -6.46 3.18
C ARG A 421 15.68 -5.97 1.86
N ALA A 422 16.42 -5.12 1.17
CA ALA A 422 16.11 -4.62 -0.17
C ALA A 422 16.68 -5.52 -1.26
N ASP A 423 17.84 -6.10 -1.02
CA ASP A 423 18.59 -6.94 -1.94
C ASP A 423 18.04 -8.38 -2.01
N LEU A 424 18.42 -9.10 -3.07
CA LEU A 424 18.17 -10.55 -3.16
C LEU A 424 18.92 -11.31 -2.07
N GLY A 425 18.28 -12.32 -1.52
CA GLY A 425 18.93 -13.22 -0.57
C GLY A 425 20.03 -14.06 -1.23
N ALA A 426 21.04 -14.47 -0.45
CA ALA A 426 22.19 -15.22 -0.95
C ALA A 426 21.80 -16.49 -1.74
N ALA A 427 20.77 -17.20 -1.30
CA ALA A 427 20.27 -18.39 -2.03
C ALA A 427 19.70 -18.05 -3.42
N SER A 428 19.00 -16.92 -3.54
CA SER A 428 18.46 -16.42 -4.80
C SER A 428 19.58 -15.95 -5.73
N VAL A 429 20.58 -15.25 -5.21
CA VAL A 429 21.78 -14.83 -5.97
C VAL A 429 22.52 -16.06 -6.50
N ALA A 430 22.85 -17.03 -5.64
CA ALA A 430 23.53 -18.26 -6.06
C ALA A 430 22.72 -19.06 -7.10
N ARG A 431 21.39 -19.00 -7.06
CA ARG A 431 20.53 -19.63 -8.05
C ARG A 431 20.55 -18.86 -9.37
N LEU A 432 20.55 -17.52 -9.32
CA LEU A 432 20.69 -16.68 -10.52
C LEU A 432 22.01 -16.93 -11.24
N GLU A 433 23.13 -16.96 -10.52
CA GLU A 433 24.46 -17.24 -11.09
C GLU A 433 24.50 -18.55 -11.89
N ARG A 434 23.76 -19.56 -11.45
CA ARG A 434 23.67 -20.85 -12.17
C ARG A 434 22.73 -20.84 -13.38
N LEU A 435 21.68 -19.99 -13.38
CA LEU A 435 20.62 -20.03 -14.38
C LEU A 435 20.78 -18.95 -15.47
N VAL A 436 21.34 -17.80 -15.13
CA VAL A 436 21.49 -16.66 -16.06
C VAL A 436 22.32 -17.00 -17.30
N PRO A 437 23.42 -17.78 -17.23
CA PRO A 437 24.18 -18.11 -18.44
C PRO A 437 23.39 -18.83 -19.55
N ASP A 438 22.31 -19.52 -19.17
CA ASP A 438 21.47 -20.27 -20.14
C ASP A 438 20.17 -19.49 -20.48
N ALA A 439 19.94 -18.29 -19.90
CA ALA A 439 18.75 -17.51 -20.13
C ALA A 439 18.86 -16.59 -21.34
N ALA A 440 17.83 -16.55 -22.18
CA ALA A 440 17.70 -15.59 -23.27
C ALA A 440 17.10 -14.25 -22.78
N LEU A 441 16.32 -14.29 -21.71
CA LEU A 441 15.65 -13.14 -21.11
C LEU A 441 15.46 -13.37 -19.60
N VAL A 442 15.74 -12.37 -18.81
CA VAL A 442 15.31 -12.31 -17.41
C VAL A 442 14.15 -11.33 -17.29
N ILE A 443 13.07 -11.74 -16.62
CA ILE A 443 11.94 -10.86 -16.29
C ILE A 443 11.96 -10.61 -14.80
N LEU A 444 12.13 -9.34 -14.42
CA LEU A 444 12.26 -8.89 -13.04
C LEU A 444 10.93 -8.37 -12.52
N PHE A 445 10.26 -9.13 -11.66
CA PHE A 445 9.07 -8.74 -10.90
C PHE A 445 9.51 -8.18 -9.54
N ALA A 446 10.20 -7.05 -9.59
CA ALA A 446 10.79 -6.39 -8.44
C ALA A 446 11.20 -4.94 -8.81
N HIS A 447 11.81 -4.24 -7.84
CA HIS A 447 12.39 -2.93 -8.08
C HIS A 447 13.53 -2.99 -9.12
N PRO A 448 13.58 -2.08 -10.12
CA PRO A 448 14.56 -2.12 -11.21
C PRO A 448 16.03 -2.07 -10.77
N ARG A 449 16.33 -1.51 -9.58
CA ARG A 449 17.71 -1.49 -9.04
C ARG A 449 18.33 -2.88 -8.88
N LEU A 450 17.52 -3.92 -8.71
CA LEU A 450 18.01 -5.30 -8.59
C LEU A 450 18.64 -5.84 -9.88
N VAL A 451 18.53 -5.13 -11.01
CA VAL A 451 19.25 -5.48 -12.25
C VAL A 451 20.75 -5.58 -12.04
N SER A 452 21.32 -4.79 -11.10
CA SER A 452 22.74 -4.83 -10.75
C SER A 452 23.18 -6.15 -10.11
N GLN A 453 22.23 -6.94 -9.56
CA GLN A 453 22.51 -8.24 -8.94
C GLN A 453 22.33 -9.41 -9.92
N ILE A 454 21.99 -9.13 -11.17
CA ILE A 454 21.87 -10.11 -12.24
C ILE A 454 23.15 -10.04 -13.09
N ALA A 455 23.98 -11.05 -12.97
CA ALA A 455 25.28 -11.09 -13.65
C ALA A 455 25.17 -11.17 -15.18
N GLY A 456 26.23 -10.80 -15.90
CA GLY A 456 26.34 -10.90 -17.36
C GLY A 456 25.50 -9.88 -18.12
N ASP A 457 25.43 -10.06 -19.45
CA ASP A 457 24.79 -9.13 -20.39
C ASP A 457 23.40 -9.61 -20.86
N VAL A 458 22.81 -10.60 -20.17
CA VAL A 458 21.48 -11.09 -20.51
C VAL A 458 20.46 -9.94 -20.49
N PRO A 459 19.57 -9.85 -21.50
CA PRO A 459 18.50 -8.86 -21.49
C PRO A 459 17.62 -8.99 -20.24
N VAL A 460 17.29 -7.85 -19.60
CA VAL A 460 16.46 -7.81 -18.41
C VAL A 460 15.25 -6.91 -18.66
N LEU A 461 14.07 -7.49 -18.52
CA LEU A 461 12.77 -6.82 -18.61
C LEU A 461 12.27 -6.47 -17.21
N CYS A 462 11.92 -5.22 -16.96
CA CYS A 462 11.25 -4.79 -15.75
C CYS A 462 9.75 -5.04 -15.85
N ALA A 463 9.19 -5.76 -14.89
CA ALA A 463 7.76 -5.95 -14.71
C ALA A 463 7.30 -5.54 -13.30
N TRP A 464 8.11 -4.81 -12.54
CA TRP A 464 7.86 -4.10 -11.30
C TRP A 464 7.40 -4.94 -10.10
N HIS A 465 6.41 -5.83 -10.28
CA HIS A 465 5.75 -6.54 -9.18
C HIS A 465 5.19 -7.89 -9.64
N GLY A 466 5.18 -8.90 -8.77
CA GLY A 466 4.71 -10.26 -9.08
C GLY A 466 3.20 -10.45 -9.08
N GLN A 467 2.39 -9.40 -8.98
CA GLN A 467 0.92 -9.50 -9.06
C GLN A 467 0.44 -9.98 -10.43
N ALA A 468 -0.77 -10.54 -10.49
CA ALA A 468 -1.31 -11.15 -11.68
C ALA A 468 -1.35 -10.21 -12.90
N LEU A 469 -1.68 -8.95 -12.68
CA LEU A 469 -1.70 -7.90 -13.71
C LEU A 469 -0.34 -7.77 -14.41
N MET A 470 0.74 -7.63 -13.64
CA MET A 470 2.09 -7.42 -14.18
C MET A 470 2.65 -8.69 -14.82
N GLN A 471 2.29 -9.88 -14.31
CA GLN A 471 2.63 -11.14 -14.97
C GLN A 471 1.97 -11.28 -16.35
N ARG A 472 0.70 -10.86 -16.49
CA ARG A 472 0.01 -10.81 -17.80
C ARG A 472 0.69 -9.84 -18.74
N ALA A 473 1.02 -8.63 -18.27
CA ALA A 473 1.70 -7.62 -19.09
C ALA A 473 3.06 -8.11 -19.60
N ALA A 474 3.88 -8.72 -18.74
CA ALA A 474 5.15 -9.31 -19.12
C ALA A 474 4.98 -10.44 -20.15
N ALA A 475 3.95 -11.29 -20.02
CA ALA A 475 3.64 -12.35 -20.98
C ALA A 475 3.21 -11.75 -22.33
N ARG A 476 2.35 -10.73 -22.36
CA ARG A 476 1.96 -10.03 -23.60
C ARG A 476 3.17 -9.38 -24.29
N TRP A 477 4.10 -8.81 -23.50
CA TRP A 477 5.36 -8.28 -24.04
C TRP A 477 6.15 -9.37 -24.76
N VAL A 478 6.26 -10.58 -24.18
CA VAL A 478 6.91 -11.75 -24.82
C VAL A 478 6.17 -12.18 -26.10
N VAL A 479 4.85 -12.28 -26.04
CA VAL A 479 4.01 -12.68 -27.20
C VAL A 479 4.20 -11.72 -28.38
N SER A 480 4.25 -10.41 -28.13
CA SER A 480 4.39 -9.39 -29.18
C SER A 480 5.74 -9.40 -29.90
N ARG A 481 6.74 -10.15 -29.39
CA ARG A 481 8.13 -10.21 -29.90
C ARG A 481 8.57 -11.63 -30.29
N SER A 482 7.63 -12.53 -30.33
CA SER A 482 7.89 -13.92 -30.74
C SER A 482 7.49 -14.14 -32.20
N ALA A 483 8.35 -14.86 -32.94
CA ALA A 483 8.13 -15.22 -34.35
C ALA A 483 7.14 -16.36 -34.50
#